data_feef9144472a8fa8e121b02716ad0b76
#
_entry.id   feef9144472a8fa8e121b02716ad0b76
#
_cell.length_a   1.000
_cell.length_b   1.000
_cell.length_c   1.000
_cell.angle_alpha   90.00
_cell.angle_beta   90.00
_cell.angle_gamma   90.00
#
_symmetry.space_group_name_H-M   'P 1'
#
loop_
_entity.id
_entity.type
_entity.pdbx_description
1 polymer ?
#
loop_
_entity_poly.entity_id
_entity_poly.type
_entity_poly.pdbx_seq_one_letter_code
_entity_poly.pdbx_strand_id
1 'polypeptide(L)'
;MTTFETIFNNPSLPQTKSQRPGDRQKQDGSDLRLQGSAAKATFLINGNSYFAELARALRQARRTVWIVGWDFNPDIPIEPDKSDETLSDLLHELAAANPQLEIRILIWALGPVYSGKSLQMLRKKNFPRNARIDLRFELQPTLRGCHHQKLVCIDDAVAFIGGIDLTSRRWDTWLHRAKDKLRRDPKGASYDPLHDVQAMVTGDAARLIGDIARRRWENATGESHLPLAEDVPFSWPDDLAVSMREIAVSFALTEPSTAFRPGISDGIAMTLDVIARARRQLYIEAQYLASFRVADAIAARLQEEDGPEVVIICTRSSHGLIERIVMGGNRDRVIRRLKRADRADRLRVYYAVVPGPIVPGQVTAKASEVEVLVHSKLIIADDELVRIGSSNLNNRSEGLDGECDMLFEAGNDAHRRAIVDLRNRLLSEYLGTTPESFAEAFMQSGSLIEAVDALNDGPRGLREFTVELPGSISPISGTAIFDPVRPFAPLDRLGLGALVRLLIRPA
;
A
#
# COMPACT_ATOMS: atom_id res chain seq x y z
N MET A 1 -17.89 24.77 -13.39
CA MET A 1 -18.27 23.45 -12.87
C MET A 1 -18.21 22.45 -14.02
N THR A 2 -17.03 21.91 -14.27
CA THR A 2 -16.86 20.84 -15.24
C THR A 2 -17.01 19.55 -14.44
N THR A 3 -18.07 18.82 -14.70
CA THR A 3 -18.40 17.59 -13.97
C THR A 3 -17.40 16.49 -14.29
N PHE A 4 -17.22 15.59 -13.36
CA PHE A 4 -16.38 14.39 -13.42
C PHE A 4 -16.51 13.58 -14.73
N GLU A 5 -17.70 13.57 -15.32
CA GLU A 5 -17.99 12.94 -16.61
C GLU A 5 -17.27 13.58 -17.80
N THR A 6 -16.94 14.88 -17.72
CA THR A 6 -16.33 15.59 -18.84
C THR A 6 -14.84 15.30 -18.99
N ILE A 7 -14.16 14.92 -17.91
CA ILE A 7 -12.71 14.60 -17.93
C ILE A 7 -12.48 13.17 -18.45
N PHE A 8 -13.37 12.23 -18.15
CA PHE A 8 -13.24 10.84 -18.58
C PHE A 8 -13.99 10.48 -19.86
N ASN A 9 -14.91 11.33 -20.32
CA ASN A 9 -15.64 11.17 -21.58
C ASN A 9 -15.17 12.15 -22.67
N ASN A 10 -13.94 12.67 -22.59
CA ASN A 10 -13.40 13.54 -23.62
C ASN A 10 -13.08 12.69 -24.88
N PRO A 11 -13.80 12.87 -26.00
CA PRO A 11 -13.60 12.09 -27.22
C PRO A 11 -12.28 12.38 -27.95
N SER A 12 -11.44 13.26 -27.44
CA SER A 12 -10.13 13.60 -28.02
C SER A 12 -8.95 12.78 -27.45
N LEU A 13 -9.18 11.84 -26.51
CA LEU A 13 -8.18 10.86 -26.18
C LEU A 13 -8.09 9.80 -27.29
N PRO A 14 -6.91 9.47 -27.82
CA PRO A 14 -6.77 8.50 -28.88
C PRO A 14 -7.28 7.13 -28.39
N GLN A 15 -8.43 6.70 -28.92
CA GLN A 15 -8.92 5.35 -28.71
C GLN A 15 -8.00 4.40 -29.46
N THR A 16 -7.06 3.78 -28.77
CA THR A 16 -6.38 2.58 -29.27
C THR A 16 -7.43 1.49 -29.44
N LYS A 17 -7.73 1.15 -30.68
CA LYS A 17 -8.57 0.01 -31.04
C LYS A 17 -7.85 -1.28 -30.64
N SER A 18 -8.02 -1.69 -29.40
CA SER A 18 -7.73 -3.04 -28.94
C SER A 18 -8.93 -3.92 -29.28
N GLN A 19 -8.69 -4.99 -30.03
CA GLN A 19 -9.66 -6.03 -30.33
C GLN A 19 -10.12 -6.67 -29.02
N ARG A 20 -11.44 -6.72 -28.82
CA ARG A 20 -12.10 -7.32 -27.65
C ARG A 20 -11.86 -8.82 -27.60
N PRO A 21 -11.42 -9.40 -26.47
CA PRO A 21 -11.70 -10.80 -26.15
C PRO A 21 -13.17 -10.93 -25.72
N GLY A 22 -13.80 -11.98 -26.19
CA GLY A 22 -15.22 -12.30 -26.22
C GLY A 22 -16.11 -11.90 -25.03
N ASP A 23 -17.35 -11.63 -25.39
CA ASP A 23 -18.51 -11.34 -24.57
C ASP A 23 -18.57 -12.16 -23.26
N ARG A 24 -18.26 -11.51 -22.12
CA ARG A 24 -18.70 -11.97 -20.81
C ARG A 24 -19.79 -11.01 -20.31
N GLN A 25 -20.91 -11.60 -19.95
CA GLN A 25 -22.10 -10.94 -19.45
C GLN A 25 -21.77 -9.94 -18.33
N LYS A 26 -22.27 -8.71 -18.50
CA LYS A 26 -22.31 -7.66 -17.50
C LYS A 26 -23.10 -8.14 -16.28
N GLN A 27 -22.43 -8.30 -15.16
CA GLN A 27 -23.06 -8.33 -13.84
C GLN A 27 -22.60 -7.13 -13.04
N ASP A 28 -23.55 -6.27 -12.77
CA ASP A 28 -23.63 -5.21 -11.76
C ASP A 28 -22.34 -4.49 -11.29
N GLY A 29 -22.23 -3.24 -11.67
CA GLY A 29 -21.59 -2.20 -10.83
C GLY A 29 -20.07 -2.05 -10.90
N SER A 30 -19.31 -2.87 -11.66
CA SER A 30 -17.83 -2.89 -11.62
C SER A 30 -17.13 -2.15 -12.77
N ASP A 31 -17.83 -1.37 -13.55
CA ASP A 31 -17.33 -0.76 -14.81
C ASP A 31 -16.60 0.61 -14.62
N LEU A 32 -16.32 1.03 -13.38
CA LEU A 32 -15.74 2.35 -13.08
C LEU A 32 -14.25 2.34 -12.72
N ARG A 33 -13.56 1.20 -12.75
CA ARG A 33 -12.13 1.14 -12.48
C ARG A 33 -11.35 1.80 -13.61
N LEU A 34 -10.43 2.70 -13.25
CA LEU A 34 -9.47 3.27 -14.20
C LEU A 34 -8.58 2.13 -14.71
N GLN A 35 -8.46 2.00 -16.02
CA GLN A 35 -7.70 0.93 -16.66
C GLN A 35 -6.65 1.53 -17.60
N GLY A 36 -5.49 0.88 -17.68
CA GLY A 36 -4.40 1.25 -18.56
C GLY A 36 -3.37 0.14 -18.66
N SER A 37 -2.22 0.48 -19.19
CA SER A 37 -1.07 -0.43 -19.25
C SER A 37 0.16 0.17 -18.59
N ALA A 38 0.99 -0.67 -17.96
CA ALA A 38 2.33 -0.30 -17.57
C ALA A 38 3.31 -0.77 -18.65
N ALA A 39 3.97 0.17 -19.32
CA ALA A 39 5.00 -0.16 -20.33
C ALA A 39 6.17 -0.93 -19.69
N LYS A 40 6.56 -0.52 -18.47
CA LYS A 40 7.49 -1.25 -17.60
C LYS A 40 6.96 -1.19 -16.17
N ALA A 41 7.11 -2.30 -15.44
CA ALA A 41 6.81 -2.38 -14.03
C ALA A 41 7.86 -3.20 -13.29
N THR A 42 8.11 -2.82 -12.01
CA THR A 42 8.88 -3.63 -11.06
C THR A 42 8.36 -3.42 -9.64
N PHE A 43 8.68 -4.35 -8.76
CA PHE A 43 8.34 -4.29 -7.34
C PHE A 43 9.59 -4.03 -6.51
N LEU A 44 9.56 -2.96 -5.76
CA LEU A 44 10.61 -2.49 -4.87
C LEU A 44 10.29 -2.99 -3.46
N ILE A 45 11.00 -4.02 -3.04
CA ILE A 45 10.81 -4.65 -1.74
C ILE A 45 11.66 -3.90 -0.73
N ASN A 46 11.05 -3.46 0.35
CA ASN A 46 11.61 -2.66 1.42
C ASN A 46 11.99 -1.21 1.06
N GLY A 47 12.11 -0.41 2.11
CA GLY A 47 12.34 1.03 1.97
C GLY A 47 13.66 1.37 1.30
N ASN A 48 14.73 0.59 1.52
CA ASN A 48 16.01 0.85 0.86
C ASN A 48 15.92 0.80 -0.67
N SER A 49 15.24 -0.21 -1.22
CA SER A 49 15.01 -0.30 -2.67
C SER A 49 14.13 0.84 -3.18
N TYR A 50 13.04 1.13 -2.46
CA TYR A 50 12.13 2.20 -2.85
C TYR A 50 12.79 3.57 -2.85
N PHE A 51 13.46 3.95 -1.76
CA PHE A 51 14.05 5.28 -1.64
C PHE A 51 15.21 5.47 -2.63
N ALA A 52 16.00 4.43 -2.90
CA ALA A 52 17.06 4.50 -3.89
C ALA A 52 16.51 4.76 -5.31
N GLU A 53 15.49 4.02 -5.73
CA GLU A 53 14.90 4.19 -7.06
C GLU A 53 14.08 5.50 -7.18
N LEU A 54 13.43 5.90 -6.09
CA LEU A 54 12.78 7.20 -6.02
C LEU A 54 13.78 8.35 -6.19
N ALA A 55 14.93 8.31 -5.49
CA ALA A 55 15.97 9.32 -5.61
C ALA A 55 16.52 9.38 -7.05
N ARG A 56 16.75 8.23 -7.69
CA ARG A 56 17.15 8.16 -9.10
C ARG A 56 16.11 8.76 -10.04
N ALA A 57 14.83 8.48 -9.80
CA ALA A 57 13.75 9.01 -10.61
C ALA A 57 13.56 10.53 -10.39
N LEU A 58 13.64 11.00 -9.15
CA LEU A 58 13.58 12.43 -8.82
C LEU A 58 14.70 13.22 -9.50
N ARG A 59 15.92 12.69 -9.56
CA ARG A 59 17.06 13.34 -10.26
C ARG A 59 16.87 13.44 -11.78
N GLN A 60 15.91 12.71 -12.35
CA GLN A 60 15.53 12.83 -13.77
C GLN A 60 14.35 13.80 -14.00
N ALA A 61 13.70 14.29 -12.93
CA ALA A 61 12.53 15.17 -13.03
C ALA A 61 12.82 16.44 -13.82
N ARG A 62 11.92 16.79 -14.73
CA ARG A 62 12.08 17.96 -15.62
C ARG A 62 10.95 18.97 -15.51
N ARG A 63 9.73 18.55 -15.26
CA ARG A 63 8.52 19.39 -15.32
C ARG A 63 7.71 19.34 -14.03
N THR A 64 7.35 18.16 -13.57
CA THR A 64 6.44 18.02 -12.43
C THR A 64 6.83 16.86 -11.52
N VAL A 65 6.71 17.08 -10.21
CA VAL A 65 6.73 16.03 -9.20
C VAL A 65 5.48 16.16 -8.35
N TRP A 66 4.68 15.11 -8.32
CA TRP A 66 3.49 14.98 -7.47
C TRP A 66 3.76 13.99 -6.36
N ILE A 67 3.58 14.41 -5.12
CA ILE A 67 3.71 13.55 -3.93
C ILE A 67 2.39 13.64 -3.17
N VAL A 68 1.72 12.50 -2.99
CA VAL A 68 0.50 12.39 -2.19
C VAL A 68 0.73 11.36 -1.10
N GLY A 69 0.53 11.72 0.17
CA GLY A 69 0.82 10.85 1.30
C GLY A 69 -0.08 11.05 2.51
N TRP A 70 -0.05 10.05 3.39
CA TRP A 70 -0.67 10.12 4.71
C TRP A 70 0.20 10.95 5.67
N ASP A 71 1.52 10.80 5.59
CA ASP A 71 2.52 11.50 6.38
C ASP A 71 3.73 11.86 5.51
N PHE A 72 4.44 12.91 5.91
CA PHE A 72 5.63 13.39 5.21
C PHE A 72 6.65 13.92 6.21
N ASN A 73 7.91 13.56 5.99
CA ASN A 73 9.01 14.11 6.76
C ASN A 73 10.17 14.47 5.83
N PRO A 74 10.42 15.77 5.59
CA PRO A 74 11.48 16.23 4.69
C PRO A 74 12.89 15.89 5.18
N ASP A 75 13.06 15.67 6.49
CA ASP A 75 14.38 15.45 7.12
C ASP A 75 14.84 13.98 7.08
N ILE A 76 14.10 13.08 6.40
CA ILE A 76 14.54 11.69 6.26
C ILE A 76 15.75 11.59 5.33
N PRO A 77 16.82 10.86 5.72
CA PRO A 77 17.85 10.46 4.78
C PRO A 77 17.24 9.61 3.68
N ILE A 78 17.49 9.96 2.42
CA ILE A 78 16.87 9.23 1.29
C ILE A 78 17.62 7.92 0.99
N GLU A 79 18.95 7.92 1.12
CA GLU A 79 19.83 6.77 0.94
C GLU A 79 20.87 6.73 2.06
N PRO A 80 20.47 6.37 3.30
CA PRO A 80 21.35 6.46 4.47
C PRO A 80 22.58 5.53 4.41
N ASP A 81 22.59 4.58 3.50
CA ASP A 81 23.72 3.70 3.17
C ASP A 81 24.75 4.37 2.25
N LYS A 82 24.44 5.50 1.63
CA LYS A 82 25.31 6.22 0.71
C LYS A 82 25.68 7.62 1.17
N SER A 83 24.74 8.34 1.76
CA SER A 83 24.93 9.74 2.17
C SER A 83 23.95 10.17 3.26
N ASP A 84 24.24 11.33 3.88
CA ASP A 84 23.34 12.01 4.80
C ASP A 84 22.33 12.94 4.09
N GLU A 85 22.26 12.90 2.74
CA GLU A 85 21.33 13.72 1.95
C GLU A 85 19.90 13.45 2.38
N THR A 86 19.20 14.49 2.76
CA THR A 86 17.79 14.38 3.15
C THR A 86 16.87 14.53 1.92
N LEU A 87 15.62 14.07 2.04
CA LEU A 87 14.60 14.31 1.02
C LEU A 87 14.44 15.82 0.75
N SER A 88 14.53 16.66 1.78
CA SER A 88 14.50 18.11 1.66
C SER A 88 15.64 18.64 0.81
N ASP A 89 16.87 18.20 1.07
CA ASP A 89 18.05 18.64 0.32
C ASP A 89 17.90 18.30 -1.16
N LEU A 90 17.53 17.08 -1.46
CA LEU A 90 17.29 16.62 -2.84
C LEU A 90 16.23 17.45 -3.55
N LEU A 91 15.05 17.65 -2.94
CA LEU A 91 13.97 18.41 -3.57
C LEU A 91 14.34 19.90 -3.80
N HIS A 92 15.07 20.52 -2.87
CA HIS A 92 15.54 21.90 -3.02
C HIS A 92 16.63 22.03 -4.09
N GLU A 93 17.58 21.09 -4.14
CA GLU A 93 18.59 21.04 -5.19
C GLU A 93 17.96 20.95 -6.58
N LEU A 94 17.01 20.02 -6.77
CA LEU A 94 16.30 19.85 -8.03
C LEU A 94 15.52 21.10 -8.44
N ALA A 95 14.81 21.73 -7.51
CA ALA A 95 14.07 22.96 -7.78
C ALA A 95 15.02 24.15 -8.06
N ALA A 96 16.23 24.16 -7.49
CA ALA A 96 17.22 25.19 -7.77
C ALA A 96 17.86 25.00 -9.16
N ALA A 97 18.21 23.75 -9.49
CA ALA A 97 18.85 23.40 -10.76
C ALA A 97 17.91 23.55 -11.97
N ASN A 98 16.59 23.33 -11.80
CA ASN A 98 15.64 23.39 -12.89
C ASN A 98 14.50 24.41 -12.62
N PRO A 99 14.55 25.60 -13.25
CA PRO A 99 13.51 26.62 -13.10
C PRO A 99 12.12 26.22 -13.61
N GLN A 100 12.00 25.18 -14.43
CA GLN A 100 10.73 24.70 -14.98
C GLN A 100 10.10 23.58 -14.14
N LEU A 101 10.81 23.07 -13.13
CA LEU A 101 10.32 21.99 -12.28
C LEU A 101 9.37 22.55 -11.22
N GLU A 102 8.19 21.96 -11.14
CA GLU A 102 7.19 22.21 -10.12
C GLU A 102 6.97 20.98 -9.24
N ILE A 103 7.16 21.13 -7.95
CA ILE A 103 7.01 20.05 -6.96
C ILE A 103 5.78 20.34 -6.10
N ARG A 104 4.80 19.45 -6.13
CA ARG A 104 3.56 19.55 -5.35
C ARG A 104 3.44 18.38 -4.39
N ILE A 105 3.26 18.71 -3.12
CA ILE A 105 3.20 17.75 -2.02
C ILE A 105 1.88 17.93 -1.29
N LEU A 106 1.02 16.92 -1.30
CA LEU A 106 -0.28 16.93 -0.64
C LEU A 106 -0.33 15.86 0.46
N ILE A 107 -0.48 16.32 1.70
CA ILE A 107 -0.41 15.46 2.88
C ILE A 107 -1.68 15.60 3.71
N TRP A 108 -2.13 14.50 4.30
CA TRP A 108 -3.21 14.55 5.28
C TRP A 108 -2.82 15.40 6.48
N ALA A 109 -3.64 16.41 6.80
CA ALA A 109 -3.29 17.45 7.77
C ALA A 109 -3.04 16.93 9.18
N LEU A 110 -3.65 15.80 9.57
CA LEU A 110 -3.47 15.18 10.87
C LEU A 110 -2.40 14.08 10.89
N GLY A 111 -1.87 13.67 9.73
CA GLY A 111 -0.83 12.63 9.62
C GLY A 111 0.38 12.91 10.53
N PRO A 112 0.99 14.09 10.48
CA PRO A 112 2.11 14.44 11.35
C PRO A 112 1.78 14.42 12.84
N VAL A 113 0.53 14.72 13.23
CA VAL A 113 0.08 14.65 14.63
C VAL A 113 -0.02 13.21 15.10
N TYR A 114 -0.63 12.34 14.29
CA TYR A 114 -0.76 10.92 14.60
C TYR A 114 0.60 10.20 14.64
N SER A 115 1.56 10.63 13.82
CA SER A 115 2.93 10.09 13.84
C SER A 115 3.80 10.69 14.96
N GLY A 116 3.23 11.48 15.88
CA GLY A 116 3.93 12.07 17.01
C GLY A 116 4.84 13.24 16.65
N LYS A 117 4.65 13.83 15.47
CA LYS A 117 5.38 15.03 15.00
C LYS A 117 4.59 16.27 15.36
N SER A 118 5.26 17.33 15.80
CA SER A 118 4.60 18.62 15.96
C SER A 118 4.37 19.26 14.60
N LEU A 119 3.20 19.89 14.39
CA LEU A 119 2.94 20.73 13.20
C LEU A 119 3.97 21.86 13.03
N GLN A 120 4.72 22.19 14.08
CA GLN A 120 5.81 23.16 14.03
C GLN A 120 6.97 22.71 13.13
N MET A 121 7.23 21.39 12.98
CA MET A 121 8.25 20.88 12.06
C MET A 121 7.95 21.28 10.61
N LEU A 122 6.68 21.30 10.24
CA LEU A 122 6.22 21.64 8.88
C LEU A 122 6.06 23.16 8.67
N ARG A 123 5.97 23.93 9.75
CA ARG A 123 5.80 25.41 9.70
C ARG A 123 7.10 26.19 9.67
N LYS A 124 8.24 25.62 10.10
CA LYS A 124 9.47 26.38 10.35
C LYS A 124 10.67 25.86 9.57
N LYS A 125 11.30 26.78 8.83
CA LYS A 125 12.69 26.81 8.34
C LYS A 125 13.16 25.73 7.35
N ASN A 126 12.73 24.47 7.45
CA ASN A 126 13.31 23.39 6.64
C ASN A 126 12.59 23.17 5.30
N PHE A 127 11.41 23.77 5.13
CA PHE A 127 10.69 23.81 3.87
C PHE A 127 10.27 25.28 3.60
N PRO A 128 11.20 26.15 3.23
CA PRO A 128 10.86 27.53 2.86
C PRO A 128 9.89 27.45 1.67
N ARG A 129 8.81 28.22 1.74
CA ARG A 129 7.92 28.38 0.58
C ARG A 129 8.75 28.86 -0.60
N ASN A 130 9.10 27.97 -1.46
CA ASN A 130 9.66 28.28 -2.76
C ASN A 130 8.47 28.28 -3.74
N ALA A 131 8.38 29.21 -4.64
CA ALA A 131 7.33 29.25 -5.65
C ALA A 131 7.21 27.95 -6.47
N ARG A 132 8.22 27.09 -6.41
CA ARG A 132 8.31 25.82 -7.14
C ARG A 132 8.09 24.59 -6.29
N ILE A 133 8.12 24.69 -4.95
CA ILE A 133 7.81 23.58 -4.02
C ILE A 133 6.61 24.02 -3.19
N ASP A 134 5.46 23.43 -3.49
CA ASP A 134 4.20 23.73 -2.80
C ASP A 134 3.76 22.52 -1.95
N LEU A 135 3.84 22.69 -0.63
CA LEU A 135 3.37 21.73 0.36
C LEU A 135 2.02 22.17 0.90
N ARG A 136 1.00 21.36 0.67
CA ARG A 136 -0.36 21.58 1.17
C ARG A 136 -0.82 20.48 2.11
N PHE A 137 -1.69 20.85 3.01
CA PHE A 137 -2.33 19.96 3.97
C PHE A 137 -3.81 19.88 3.69
N GLU A 138 -4.32 18.66 3.52
CA GLU A 138 -5.73 18.41 3.29
C GLU A 138 -6.39 17.82 4.53
N LEU A 139 -7.49 18.42 4.96
CA LEU A 139 -8.39 17.84 5.94
C LEU A 139 -9.42 16.95 5.23
N GLN A 140 -9.52 15.72 5.67
CA GLN A 140 -10.60 14.82 5.22
C GLN A 140 -11.94 15.46 5.59
N PRO A 141 -12.90 15.62 4.65
CA PRO A 141 -14.19 16.26 4.92
C PRO A 141 -15.08 15.44 5.86
N THR A 142 -14.69 14.21 6.18
CA THR A 142 -15.42 13.31 7.05
C THR A 142 -14.72 13.18 8.40
N LEU A 143 -15.50 13.18 9.48
CA LEU A 143 -14.97 12.95 10.81
C LEU A 143 -14.29 11.58 10.89
N ARG A 144 -13.06 11.56 11.42
CA ARG A 144 -12.23 10.37 11.63
C ARG A 144 -11.70 9.68 10.37
N GLY A 145 -12.00 10.16 9.16
CA GLY A 145 -11.36 9.70 7.94
C GLY A 145 -9.94 10.24 7.80
N CYS A 146 -9.10 9.54 7.08
CA CYS A 146 -7.80 10.02 6.69
C CYS A 146 -7.58 9.87 5.18
N HIS A 147 -6.62 10.60 4.65
CA HIS A 147 -6.10 10.35 3.33
C HIS A 147 -4.91 9.40 3.47
N HIS A 148 -5.07 8.16 3.01
CA HIS A 148 -4.10 7.12 3.24
C HIS A 148 -3.37 6.65 1.97
N GLN A 149 -3.67 7.29 0.83
CA GLN A 149 -2.97 7.07 -0.44
C GLN A 149 -1.48 7.41 -0.32
N LYS A 150 -0.63 6.65 -1.01
CA LYS A 150 0.82 6.86 -1.08
C LYS A 150 1.25 6.76 -2.53
N LEU A 151 1.37 7.94 -3.16
CA LEU A 151 1.62 8.06 -4.58
C LEU A 151 2.76 9.06 -4.82
N VAL A 152 3.65 8.71 -5.73
CA VAL A 152 4.59 9.68 -6.34
C VAL A 152 4.48 9.54 -7.84
N CYS A 153 4.33 10.66 -8.55
CA CYS A 153 4.37 10.69 -10.00
C CYS A 153 5.32 11.79 -10.46
N ILE A 154 6.22 11.45 -11.37
CA ILE A 154 7.25 12.33 -11.90
C ILE A 154 7.05 12.43 -13.39
N ASP A 155 6.80 13.65 -13.87
CA ASP A 155 6.67 14.02 -15.28
C ASP A 155 5.61 13.21 -16.05
N ASP A 156 4.63 12.62 -15.39
CA ASP A 156 3.68 11.65 -15.96
C ASP A 156 4.36 10.45 -16.66
N ALA A 157 5.66 10.27 -16.46
CA ALA A 157 6.52 9.30 -17.13
C ALA A 157 6.85 8.09 -16.25
N VAL A 158 7.03 8.31 -14.95
CA VAL A 158 7.27 7.27 -13.95
C VAL A 158 6.48 7.56 -12.69
N ALA A 159 5.93 6.51 -12.09
CA ALA A 159 5.18 6.65 -10.84
C ALA A 159 5.41 5.48 -9.89
N PHE A 160 5.12 5.75 -8.60
CA PHE A 160 5.26 4.80 -7.50
C PHE A 160 3.95 4.72 -6.71
N ILE A 161 3.54 3.50 -6.36
CA ILE A 161 2.33 3.21 -5.58
C ILE A 161 2.55 2.01 -4.66
N GLY A 162 2.09 2.08 -3.41
CA GLY A 162 2.19 0.97 -2.45
C GLY A 162 1.96 1.40 -1.01
N GLY A 163 2.67 0.77 -0.07
CA GLY A 163 2.48 1.00 1.37
C GLY A 163 3.37 2.08 1.98
N ILE A 164 4.41 2.55 1.28
CA ILE A 164 5.48 3.37 1.86
C ILE A 164 5.22 4.86 1.71
N ASP A 165 5.02 5.56 2.83
CA ASP A 165 5.04 7.03 2.89
C ASP A 165 6.46 7.59 2.86
N LEU A 166 6.65 8.81 2.36
CA LEU A 166 7.89 9.57 2.46
C LEU A 166 8.05 10.17 3.86
N THR A 167 8.22 9.31 4.86
CA THR A 167 8.31 9.70 6.27
C THR A 167 9.32 8.84 7.04
N SER A 168 9.56 9.21 8.28
CA SER A 168 10.48 8.49 9.16
C SER A 168 10.03 7.05 9.44
N ARG A 169 11.01 6.19 9.74
CA ARG A 169 10.78 4.79 10.09
C ARG A 169 10.15 3.97 8.97
N ARG A 170 10.62 4.21 7.73
CA ARG A 170 10.21 3.45 6.55
C ARG A 170 11.36 2.80 5.81
N TRP A 171 12.59 3.18 6.11
CA TRP A 171 13.78 2.58 5.53
C TRP A 171 14.15 1.30 6.27
N ASP A 172 14.32 0.20 5.57
CA ASP A 172 14.90 -1.06 6.04
C ASP A 172 15.43 -1.83 4.84
N THR A 173 16.21 -2.86 5.08
CA THR A 173 16.78 -3.75 4.08
C THR A 173 16.17 -5.14 4.19
N TRP A 174 16.34 -5.97 3.15
CA TRP A 174 15.91 -7.37 3.14
C TRP A 174 16.45 -8.20 4.35
N LEU A 175 17.54 -7.76 4.96
CA LEU A 175 18.11 -8.43 6.13
C LEU A 175 17.27 -8.29 7.40
N HIS A 176 16.50 -7.24 7.54
CA HIS A 176 15.67 -6.94 8.73
C HIS A 176 16.41 -7.16 10.05
N ARG A 177 17.71 -6.82 10.11
CA ARG A 177 18.50 -7.04 11.32
C ARG A 177 17.80 -6.47 12.53
N ALA A 178 17.75 -7.19 13.65
CA ALA A 178 17.15 -6.71 14.90
C ALA A 178 17.71 -5.34 15.32
N LYS A 179 19.00 -5.12 15.09
CA LYS A 179 19.66 -3.82 15.26
C LYS A 179 20.37 -3.45 13.96
N ASP A 180 20.03 -2.30 13.39
CA ASP A 180 20.72 -1.73 12.26
C ASP A 180 21.14 -0.29 12.55
N LYS A 181 22.39 0.06 12.25
CA LYS A 181 22.96 1.39 12.51
C LYS A 181 22.34 2.45 11.59
N LEU A 182 21.92 2.07 10.40
CA LEU A 182 21.33 2.96 9.40
C LEU A 182 19.83 3.17 9.65
N ARG A 183 19.17 2.26 10.36
CA ARG A 183 17.76 2.35 10.68
C ARG A 183 17.49 3.29 11.83
N ARG A 184 17.59 4.60 11.55
CA ARG A 184 17.39 5.70 12.49
C ARG A 184 16.38 6.71 11.96
N ASP A 185 15.59 7.25 12.86
CA ASP A 185 14.74 8.40 12.53
C ASP A 185 15.60 9.70 12.50
N PRO A 186 15.08 10.81 11.96
CA PRO A 186 15.82 12.08 11.87
C PRO A 186 16.30 12.65 13.21
N LYS A 187 15.79 12.14 14.33
CA LYS A 187 16.27 12.50 15.69
C LYS A 187 17.36 11.56 16.18
N GLY A 188 17.79 10.60 15.37
CA GLY A 188 18.82 9.62 15.69
C GLY A 188 18.31 8.40 16.49
N ALA A 189 17.01 8.31 16.79
CA ALA A 189 16.44 7.15 17.48
C ALA A 189 16.31 5.95 16.54
N SER A 190 16.79 4.78 16.98
CA SER A 190 16.59 3.52 16.24
C SER A 190 15.14 3.05 16.33
N TYR A 191 14.72 2.27 15.34
CA TYR A 191 13.40 1.65 15.29
C TYR A 191 13.48 0.19 14.83
N ASP A 192 12.39 -0.55 15.05
CA ASP A 192 12.31 -1.98 14.78
C ASP A 192 12.29 -2.29 13.29
N PRO A 193 12.59 -3.54 12.88
CA PRO A 193 12.53 -3.98 11.49
C PRO A 193 11.16 -3.76 10.87
N LEU A 194 11.17 -3.39 9.58
CA LEU A 194 9.96 -3.10 8.82
C LEU A 194 10.05 -3.71 7.42
N HIS A 195 9.00 -4.40 7.00
CA HIS A 195 8.81 -4.86 5.63
C HIS A 195 7.64 -4.10 4.96
N ASP A 196 7.87 -3.62 3.75
CA ASP A 196 6.83 -2.99 2.92
C ASP A 196 7.20 -3.12 1.43
N VAL A 197 6.24 -2.94 0.54
CA VAL A 197 6.42 -3.09 -0.91
C VAL A 197 5.85 -1.88 -1.64
N GLN A 198 6.58 -1.44 -2.67
CA GLN A 198 6.16 -0.38 -3.57
C GLN A 198 6.27 -0.86 -5.02
N ALA A 199 5.31 -0.53 -5.88
CA ALA A 199 5.42 -0.73 -7.31
C ALA A 199 5.95 0.54 -7.99
N MET A 200 6.85 0.38 -8.95
CA MET A 200 7.34 1.41 -9.85
C MET A 200 6.85 1.09 -11.26
N VAL A 201 6.20 2.06 -11.92
CA VAL A 201 5.56 1.87 -13.23
C VAL A 201 5.83 3.03 -14.18
N THR A 202 5.80 2.75 -15.48
CA THR A 202 5.88 3.75 -16.57
C THR A 202 4.71 3.58 -17.54
N GLY A 203 4.58 4.48 -18.51
CA GLY A 203 3.52 4.45 -19.51
C GLY A 203 2.19 4.98 -18.98
N ASP A 204 1.06 4.45 -19.49
CA ASP A 204 -0.28 4.93 -19.13
C ASP A 204 -0.54 4.82 -17.63
N ALA A 205 -0.01 3.79 -16.97
CA ALA A 205 -0.12 3.62 -15.53
C ALA A 205 0.46 4.82 -14.74
N ALA A 206 1.60 5.36 -15.17
CA ALA A 206 2.20 6.53 -14.54
C ALA A 206 1.34 7.79 -14.75
N ARG A 207 0.79 7.99 -15.96
CA ARG A 207 -0.13 9.09 -16.26
C ARG A 207 -1.40 9.04 -15.42
N LEU A 208 -2.00 7.85 -15.27
CA LEU A 208 -3.19 7.66 -14.44
C LEU A 208 -2.92 7.97 -12.97
N ILE A 209 -1.75 7.61 -12.43
CA ILE A 209 -1.34 8.01 -11.07
C ILE A 209 -1.18 9.54 -10.98
N GLY A 210 -0.60 10.18 -12.00
CA GLY A 210 -0.53 11.63 -12.10
C GLY A 210 -1.91 12.29 -12.11
N ASP A 211 -2.88 11.72 -12.84
CA ASP A 211 -4.28 12.20 -12.86
C ASP A 211 -4.97 12.05 -11.51
N ILE A 212 -4.74 10.94 -10.82
CA ILE A 212 -5.24 10.72 -9.46
C ILE A 212 -4.65 11.79 -8.52
N ALA A 213 -3.35 12.08 -8.61
CA ALA A 213 -2.70 13.08 -7.78
C ALA A 213 -3.23 14.50 -8.07
N ARG A 214 -3.38 14.87 -9.34
CA ARG A 214 -3.98 16.15 -9.77
C ARG A 214 -5.41 16.32 -9.28
N ARG A 215 -6.24 15.30 -9.45
CA ARG A 215 -7.62 15.30 -8.93
C ARG A 215 -7.66 15.49 -7.41
N ARG A 216 -6.74 14.83 -6.69
CA ARG A 216 -6.63 15.01 -5.24
C ARG A 216 -6.23 16.44 -4.89
N TRP A 217 -5.25 17.01 -5.61
CA TRP A 217 -4.85 18.41 -5.43
C TRP A 217 -5.99 19.38 -5.68
N GLU A 218 -6.71 19.23 -6.79
CA GLU A 218 -7.87 20.06 -7.12
C GLU A 218 -8.96 19.98 -6.04
N ASN A 219 -9.26 18.78 -5.55
CA ASN A 219 -10.23 18.61 -4.46
C ASN A 219 -9.81 19.32 -3.16
N ALA A 220 -8.52 19.34 -2.87
CA ALA A 220 -7.96 19.93 -1.65
C ALA A 220 -7.80 21.46 -1.73
N THR A 221 -7.45 22.00 -2.90
CA THR A 221 -7.02 23.39 -3.06
C THR A 221 -7.95 24.22 -3.93
N GLY A 222 -8.76 23.60 -4.78
CA GLY A 222 -9.53 24.23 -5.83
C GLY A 222 -8.70 24.59 -7.08
N GLU A 223 -7.39 24.32 -7.08
CA GLU A 223 -6.49 24.60 -8.19
C GLU A 223 -6.44 23.40 -9.14
N SER A 224 -6.84 23.60 -10.40
CA SER A 224 -6.81 22.54 -11.42
C SER A 224 -5.51 22.56 -12.21
N HIS A 225 -4.94 21.41 -12.46
CA HIS A 225 -3.73 21.23 -13.26
C HIS A 225 -3.97 20.21 -14.36
N LEU A 226 -3.56 20.54 -15.57
CA LEU A 226 -3.65 19.64 -16.71
C LEU A 226 -2.47 18.67 -16.73
N PRO A 227 -2.64 17.48 -17.31
CA PRO A 227 -1.53 16.59 -17.67
C PRO A 227 -0.53 17.31 -18.57
N LEU A 228 0.72 16.85 -18.59
CA LEU A 228 1.72 17.38 -19.49
C LEU A 228 1.30 17.15 -20.94
N ALA A 229 1.41 18.22 -21.77
CA ALA A 229 1.02 18.16 -23.18
C ALA A 229 2.00 17.33 -24.02
N GLU A 230 3.24 17.24 -23.58
CA GLU A 230 4.31 16.52 -24.26
C GLU A 230 4.87 15.44 -23.35
N ASP A 231 5.27 14.32 -23.93
CA ASP A 231 5.92 13.22 -23.23
C ASP A 231 7.31 13.65 -22.76
N VAL A 232 7.56 13.48 -21.47
CA VAL A 232 8.90 13.67 -20.90
C VAL A 232 9.56 12.30 -20.84
N PRO A 233 10.74 12.10 -21.49
CA PRO A 233 11.40 10.80 -21.47
C PRO A 233 11.92 10.48 -20.07
N PHE A 234 11.71 9.24 -19.65
CA PHE A 234 12.29 8.66 -18.44
C PHE A 234 13.22 7.51 -18.81
N SER A 235 14.47 7.57 -18.33
CA SER A 235 15.45 6.50 -18.52
C SER A 235 15.32 5.51 -17.37
N TRP A 236 14.82 4.31 -17.68
CA TRP A 236 14.79 3.22 -16.70
C TRP A 236 16.23 2.84 -16.32
N PRO A 237 16.56 2.72 -15.01
CA PRO A 237 17.91 2.38 -14.58
C PRO A 237 18.37 1.03 -15.17
N ASP A 238 19.60 0.98 -15.72
CA ASP A 238 20.13 -0.21 -16.41
C ASP A 238 20.32 -1.40 -15.44
N ASP A 239 20.61 -1.12 -14.19
CA ASP A 239 20.80 -2.09 -13.11
C ASP A 239 19.52 -2.52 -12.41
N LEU A 240 18.37 -1.92 -12.76
CA LEU A 240 17.06 -2.28 -12.23
C LEU A 240 16.33 -3.22 -13.17
N ALA A 241 16.10 -4.45 -12.74
CA ALA A 241 15.36 -5.42 -13.53
C ALA A 241 13.92 -4.94 -13.79
N VAL A 242 13.49 -5.03 -15.04
CA VAL A 242 12.08 -4.84 -15.42
C VAL A 242 11.36 -6.16 -15.18
N SER A 243 10.50 -6.21 -14.16
CA SER A 243 9.75 -7.44 -13.83
C SER A 243 8.71 -7.75 -14.90
N MET A 244 7.99 -6.73 -15.39
CA MET A 244 6.91 -6.89 -16.36
C MET A 244 6.96 -5.78 -17.40
N ARG A 245 6.58 -6.12 -18.64
CA ARG A 245 6.47 -5.18 -19.77
C ARG A 245 5.07 -5.28 -20.36
N GLU A 246 4.51 -4.14 -20.78
CA GLU A 246 3.20 -4.06 -21.43
C GLU A 246 2.11 -4.84 -20.67
N ILE A 247 2.08 -4.67 -19.35
CA ILE A 247 1.12 -5.36 -18.49
C ILE A 247 -0.13 -4.51 -18.28
N ALA A 248 -1.31 -5.13 -18.41
CA ALA A 248 -2.57 -4.50 -18.08
C ALA A 248 -2.67 -4.19 -16.58
N VAL A 249 -3.11 -2.99 -16.24
CA VAL A 249 -3.34 -2.56 -14.87
C VAL A 249 -4.72 -1.94 -14.70
N SER A 250 -5.29 -2.11 -13.50
CA SER A 250 -6.52 -1.44 -13.09
C SER A 250 -6.28 -0.73 -11.77
N PHE A 251 -6.88 0.46 -11.59
CA PHE A 251 -6.82 1.20 -10.34
C PHE A 251 -8.17 1.15 -9.63
N ALA A 252 -8.14 1.00 -8.32
CA ALA A 252 -9.28 1.06 -7.45
C ALA A 252 -9.10 2.16 -6.42
N LEU A 253 -10.11 3.00 -6.27
CA LEU A 253 -10.11 4.09 -5.34
C LEU A 253 -11.09 3.81 -4.20
N THR A 254 -10.74 4.25 -3.01
CA THR A 254 -11.70 4.37 -1.91
C THR A 254 -11.78 5.84 -1.50
N GLU A 255 -12.99 6.38 -1.52
CA GLU A 255 -13.28 7.74 -1.08
C GLU A 255 -14.55 7.72 -0.22
N PRO A 256 -14.56 8.39 0.93
CA PRO A 256 -15.73 8.40 1.78
C PRO A 256 -16.89 9.17 1.14
N SER A 257 -18.10 8.71 1.41
CA SER A 257 -19.29 9.47 1.05
C SER A 257 -19.33 10.80 1.82
N THR A 258 -19.77 11.84 1.14
CA THR A 258 -20.07 13.14 1.72
C THR A 258 -21.55 13.47 1.51
N ALA A 259 -22.05 14.58 2.07
CA ALA A 259 -23.41 15.01 1.80
C ALA A 259 -23.70 15.32 0.33
N PHE A 260 -22.65 15.53 -0.49
CA PHE A 260 -22.79 16.01 -1.86
C PHE A 260 -22.28 15.02 -2.89
N ARG A 261 -21.56 13.96 -2.45
CA ARG A 261 -20.97 12.95 -3.33
C ARG A 261 -21.16 11.56 -2.72
N PRO A 262 -21.60 10.57 -3.50
CA PRO A 262 -21.52 9.17 -3.10
C PRO A 262 -20.06 8.81 -2.84
N GLY A 263 -19.83 7.86 -1.94
CA GLY A 263 -18.52 7.29 -1.72
C GLY A 263 -18.10 6.38 -2.88
N ILE A 264 -16.80 6.15 -2.98
CA ILE A 264 -16.18 5.16 -3.86
C ILE A 264 -15.64 4.04 -2.98
N SER A 265 -15.91 2.79 -3.32
CA SER A 265 -15.49 1.60 -2.56
C SER A 265 -14.87 0.55 -3.48
N ASP A 266 -14.16 0.98 -4.52
CA ASP A 266 -13.58 0.08 -5.52
C ASP A 266 -12.43 -0.75 -4.93
N GLY A 267 -11.72 -0.25 -3.90
CA GLY A 267 -10.64 -0.96 -3.23
C GLY A 267 -11.09 -2.29 -2.62
N ILE A 268 -12.20 -2.27 -1.86
CA ILE A 268 -12.75 -3.53 -1.31
C ILE A 268 -13.34 -4.41 -2.40
N ALA A 269 -13.98 -3.84 -3.43
CA ALA A 269 -14.52 -4.61 -4.55
C ALA A 269 -13.39 -5.33 -5.32
N MET A 270 -12.26 -4.66 -5.58
CA MET A 270 -11.06 -5.25 -6.18
C MET A 270 -10.49 -6.36 -5.29
N THR A 271 -10.40 -6.13 -3.98
CA THR A 271 -9.90 -7.13 -3.02
C THR A 271 -10.74 -8.41 -3.06
N LEU A 272 -12.07 -8.27 -3.02
CA LEU A 272 -13.00 -9.41 -3.07
C LEU A 272 -12.94 -10.14 -4.42
N ASP A 273 -12.78 -9.40 -5.53
CA ASP A 273 -12.61 -9.97 -6.86
C ASP A 273 -11.33 -10.82 -6.96
N VAL A 274 -10.19 -10.31 -6.48
CA VAL A 274 -8.92 -11.05 -6.45
C VAL A 274 -9.04 -12.33 -5.61
N ILE A 275 -9.68 -12.27 -4.44
CA ILE A 275 -9.92 -13.45 -3.60
C ILE A 275 -10.82 -14.47 -4.31
N ALA A 276 -11.88 -14.01 -4.95
CA ALA A 276 -12.82 -14.88 -5.67
C ALA A 276 -12.18 -15.58 -6.88
N ARG A 277 -11.18 -14.95 -7.50
CA ARG A 277 -10.46 -15.48 -8.68
C ARG A 277 -9.33 -16.43 -8.33
N ALA A 278 -8.85 -16.47 -7.09
CA ALA A 278 -7.81 -17.39 -6.65
C ALA A 278 -8.29 -18.86 -6.79
N ARG A 279 -7.50 -19.71 -7.41
CA ARG A 279 -7.85 -21.10 -7.67
C ARG A 279 -6.97 -22.11 -6.93
N ARG A 280 -5.66 -21.82 -6.83
CA ARG A 280 -4.66 -22.72 -6.24
C ARG A 280 -4.04 -22.12 -5.00
N GLN A 281 -3.74 -20.82 -5.03
CA GLN A 281 -2.97 -20.15 -4.01
C GLN A 281 -3.44 -18.71 -3.83
N LEU A 282 -3.52 -18.30 -2.58
CA LEU A 282 -3.77 -16.91 -2.19
C LEU A 282 -2.71 -16.53 -1.17
N TYR A 283 -1.77 -15.66 -1.58
CA TYR A 283 -0.75 -15.09 -0.73
C TYR A 283 -1.13 -13.66 -0.36
N ILE A 284 -1.11 -13.34 0.92
CA ILE A 284 -1.52 -12.03 1.44
C ILE A 284 -0.46 -11.49 2.40
N GLU A 285 -0.04 -10.25 2.17
CA GLU A 285 0.66 -9.45 3.17
C GLU A 285 -0.22 -8.29 3.60
N ALA A 286 -0.40 -8.11 4.91
CA ALA A 286 -1.25 -7.08 5.45
C ALA A 286 -0.75 -6.55 6.79
N GLN A 287 -0.77 -5.22 6.95
CA GLN A 287 -0.53 -4.60 8.24
C GLN A 287 -1.63 -4.98 9.25
N TYR A 288 -2.88 -5.00 8.82
CA TYR A 288 -4.05 -5.35 9.62
C TYR A 288 -4.85 -6.45 8.94
N LEU A 289 -5.35 -7.39 9.72
CA LEU A 289 -6.29 -8.43 9.29
C LEU A 289 -7.54 -8.33 10.19
N ALA A 290 -8.38 -7.33 9.91
CA ALA A 290 -9.53 -6.98 10.76
C ALA A 290 -10.84 -6.77 9.98
N SER A 291 -10.83 -6.89 8.64
CA SER A 291 -12.02 -6.84 7.80
C SER A 291 -12.78 -8.16 7.86
N PHE A 292 -14.02 -8.12 8.32
CA PHE A 292 -14.89 -9.30 8.34
C PHE A 292 -15.43 -9.65 6.95
N ARG A 293 -15.57 -8.68 6.04
CA ARG A 293 -15.96 -8.94 4.65
C ARG A 293 -14.88 -9.74 3.91
N VAL A 294 -13.62 -9.35 4.09
CA VAL A 294 -12.48 -10.09 3.54
C VAL A 294 -12.39 -11.47 4.17
N ALA A 295 -12.59 -11.56 5.50
CA ALA A 295 -12.60 -12.84 6.19
C ALA A 295 -13.71 -13.78 5.66
N ASP A 296 -14.90 -13.24 5.38
CA ASP A 296 -16.01 -14.04 4.82
C ASP A 296 -15.70 -14.54 3.41
N ALA A 297 -15.09 -13.70 2.57
CA ALA A 297 -14.68 -14.09 1.24
C ALA A 297 -13.61 -15.21 1.27
N ILE A 298 -12.58 -15.07 2.12
CA ILE A 298 -11.55 -16.12 2.29
C ILE A 298 -12.16 -17.38 2.89
N ALA A 299 -13.04 -17.27 3.90
CA ALA A 299 -13.71 -18.42 4.52
C ALA A 299 -14.56 -19.19 3.50
N ALA A 300 -15.25 -18.51 2.60
CA ALA A 300 -16.00 -19.15 1.51
C ALA A 300 -15.07 -19.99 0.60
N ARG A 301 -13.89 -19.43 0.25
CA ARG A 301 -12.89 -20.16 -0.57
C ARG A 301 -12.32 -21.38 0.16
N LEU A 302 -12.05 -21.27 1.47
CA LEU A 302 -11.56 -22.39 2.29
C LEU A 302 -12.58 -23.52 2.47
N GLN A 303 -13.88 -23.24 2.31
CA GLN A 303 -14.96 -24.23 2.40
C GLN A 303 -15.21 -24.99 1.09
N GLU A 304 -14.68 -24.51 -0.02
CA GLU A 304 -14.78 -25.20 -1.31
C GLU A 304 -13.94 -26.48 -1.31
N GLU A 305 -14.38 -27.52 -1.99
CA GLU A 305 -13.68 -28.79 -2.11
C GLU A 305 -12.29 -28.59 -2.73
N ASP A 306 -12.22 -27.87 -3.85
CA ASP A 306 -11.00 -27.52 -4.59
C ASP A 306 -10.57 -26.05 -4.39
N GLY A 307 -10.80 -25.49 -3.20
CA GLY A 307 -10.42 -24.12 -2.90
C GLY A 307 -8.91 -23.94 -2.75
N PRO A 308 -8.40 -22.69 -2.82
CA PRO A 308 -6.97 -22.40 -2.78
C PRO A 308 -6.34 -22.64 -1.41
N GLU A 309 -5.03 -22.88 -1.38
CA GLU A 309 -4.21 -22.66 -0.20
C GLU A 309 -4.12 -21.15 0.09
N VAL A 310 -4.18 -20.79 1.37
CA VAL A 310 -4.16 -19.41 1.82
C VAL A 310 -3.03 -19.18 2.81
N VAL A 311 -2.05 -18.39 2.43
CA VAL A 311 -0.95 -17.97 3.30
C VAL A 311 -1.05 -16.48 3.55
N ILE A 312 -1.22 -16.09 4.82
CA ILE A 312 -1.35 -14.69 5.24
C ILE A 312 -0.18 -14.35 6.16
N ILE A 313 0.56 -13.29 5.84
CA ILE A 313 1.59 -12.73 6.71
C ILE A 313 1.11 -11.36 7.18
N CYS A 314 0.96 -11.18 8.49
CA CYS A 314 0.49 -9.93 9.05
C CYS A 314 1.20 -9.57 10.36
N THR A 315 1.14 -8.28 10.72
CA THR A 315 1.75 -7.78 11.94
C THR A 315 1.05 -8.35 13.18
N ARG A 316 1.85 -8.83 14.15
CA ARG A 316 1.36 -9.29 15.45
C ARG A 316 1.15 -8.14 16.42
N SER A 317 2.11 -7.22 16.48
CA SER A 317 2.14 -6.11 17.43
C SER A 317 1.50 -4.86 16.81
N SER A 318 0.69 -4.15 17.56
CA SER A 318 0.15 -2.83 17.19
C SER A 318 0.82 -1.75 18.01
N HIS A 319 1.17 -0.61 17.40
CA HIS A 319 1.97 0.44 18.04
C HIS A 319 1.21 1.33 19.03
N GLY A 320 -0.10 1.20 19.18
CA GLY A 320 -0.92 1.99 20.11
C GLY A 320 -1.78 1.13 21.04
N LEU A 321 -2.11 1.62 22.24
CA LEU A 321 -2.98 0.88 23.17
C LEU A 321 -4.35 0.62 22.56
N ILE A 322 -4.96 1.64 21.95
CA ILE A 322 -6.28 1.55 21.29
C ILE A 322 -6.20 0.65 20.06
N GLU A 323 -5.15 0.83 19.26
CA GLU A 323 -4.90 0.04 18.06
C GLU A 323 -4.70 -1.44 18.40
N ARG A 324 -3.99 -1.72 19.50
CA ARG A 324 -3.78 -3.08 20.03
C ARG A 324 -5.10 -3.72 20.47
N ILE A 325 -5.96 -3.02 21.18
CA ILE A 325 -7.22 -3.56 21.69
C ILE A 325 -8.20 -3.79 20.53
N VAL A 326 -8.36 -2.84 19.63
CA VAL A 326 -9.37 -2.88 18.57
C VAL A 326 -8.91 -3.74 17.40
N MET A 327 -7.74 -3.45 16.83
CA MET A 327 -7.23 -4.17 15.65
C MET A 327 -6.72 -5.57 16.03
N GLY A 328 -5.99 -5.70 17.16
CA GLY A 328 -5.52 -6.99 17.64
C GLY A 328 -6.66 -7.93 18.03
N GLY A 329 -7.65 -7.44 18.76
CA GLY A 329 -8.80 -8.24 19.16
C GLY A 329 -9.70 -8.66 17.98
N ASN A 330 -9.88 -7.81 16.97
CA ASN A 330 -10.61 -8.17 15.74
C ASN A 330 -9.78 -9.13 14.88
N ARG A 331 -8.46 -8.95 14.76
CA ARG A 331 -7.58 -9.88 14.07
C ARG A 331 -7.73 -11.31 14.62
N ASP A 332 -7.66 -11.47 15.94
CA ASP A 332 -7.77 -12.80 16.55
C ASP A 332 -9.15 -13.43 16.28
N ARG A 333 -10.21 -12.65 16.20
CA ARG A 333 -11.55 -13.12 15.83
C ARG A 333 -11.65 -13.49 14.35
N VAL A 334 -11.03 -12.70 13.48
CA VAL A 334 -10.91 -13.01 12.04
C VAL A 334 -10.14 -14.31 11.86
N ILE A 335 -8.95 -14.46 12.48
CA ILE A 335 -8.15 -15.70 12.40
C ILE A 335 -8.96 -16.89 12.89
N ARG A 336 -9.66 -16.78 14.02
CA ARG A 336 -10.54 -17.84 14.54
C ARG A 336 -11.65 -18.21 13.57
N ARG A 337 -12.26 -17.20 12.91
CA ARG A 337 -13.29 -17.41 11.90
C ARG A 337 -12.75 -18.18 10.71
N LEU A 338 -11.57 -17.81 10.21
CA LEU A 338 -10.90 -18.48 9.12
C LEU A 338 -10.49 -19.92 9.48
N LYS A 339 -9.87 -20.13 10.65
CA LYS A 339 -9.49 -21.47 11.13
C LYS A 339 -10.70 -22.41 11.33
N ARG A 340 -11.88 -21.87 11.69
CA ARG A 340 -13.12 -22.67 11.73
C ARG A 340 -13.69 -23.01 10.37
N ALA A 341 -13.44 -22.17 9.37
CA ALA A 341 -13.88 -22.42 7.99
C ALA A 341 -12.97 -23.41 7.26
N ASP A 342 -11.70 -23.44 7.65
CA ASP A 342 -10.69 -24.32 7.07
C ASP A 342 -10.89 -25.78 7.50
N ARG A 343 -11.39 -26.61 6.57
CA ARG A 343 -11.65 -28.04 6.80
C ARG A 343 -10.57 -28.94 6.20
N ALA A 344 -9.75 -28.40 5.33
CA ALA A 344 -8.78 -29.15 4.54
C ALA A 344 -7.32 -28.76 4.85
N ASP A 345 -7.09 -28.07 5.96
CA ASP A 345 -5.77 -27.59 6.42
C ASP A 345 -5.03 -26.73 5.37
N ARG A 346 -5.78 -25.86 4.68
CA ARG A 346 -5.31 -24.99 3.61
C ARG A 346 -5.02 -23.55 4.05
N LEU A 347 -5.03 -23.26 5.35
CA LEU A 347 -4.78 -21.91 5.88
C LEU A 347 -3.56 -21.88 6.77
N ARG A 348 -2.66 -20.91 6.51
CA ARG A 348 -1.63 -20.51 7.47
C ARG A 348 -1.68 -18.99 7.66
N VAL A 349 -1.62 -18.57 8.91
CA VAL A 349 -1.55 -17.14 9.27
C VAL A 349 -0.32 -16.92 10.12
N TYR A 350 0.61 -16.13 9.62
CA TYR A 350 1.93 -15.93 10.21
C TYR A 350 2.20 -14.48 10.57
N TYR A 351 3.17 -14.30 11.47
CA TYR A 351 3.94 -13.07 11.64
C TYR A 351 5.43 -13.37 11.45
N ALA A 352 6.20 -12.38 11.01
CA ALA A 352 7.62 -12.55 10.69
C ALA A 352 8.50 -12.18 11.86
N VAL A 353 9.59 -12.91 12.06
CA VAL A 353 10.59 -12.65 13.10
C VAL A 353 12.02 -12.78 12.58
N VAL A 354 12.91 -12.05 13.21
CA VAL A 354 14.36 -12.18 13.05
C VAL A 354 15.02 -12.44 14.41
N PRO A 355 16.22 -13.07 14.44
CA PRO A 355 16.93 -13.29 15.69
C PRO A 355 17.30 -11.96 16.34
N GLY A 356 16.93 -11.81 17.60
CA GLY A 356 17.31 -10.68 18.43
C GLY A 356 18.75 -10.79 18.94
N PRO A 357 19.24 -9.78 19.69
CA PRO A 357 20.58 -9.81 20.26
C PRO A 357 20.72 -10.95 21.27
N ILE A 358 21.86 -11.63 21.23
CA ILE A 358 22.23 -12.62 22.25
C ILE A 358 22.48 -11.87 23.56
N VAL A 359 21.77 -12.22 24.62
CA VAL A 359 21.98 -11.67 25.96
C VAL A 359 23.06 -12.50 26.64
N PRO A 360 24.24 -11.91 26.97
CA PRO A 360 25.30 -12.65 27.67
C PRO A 360 24.81 -13.17 29.04
N GLY A 361 25.09 -14.44 29.35
CA GLY A 361 24.75 -15.05 30.62
C GLY A 361 23.47 -15.91 30.69
N GLN A 362 22.70 -15.99 29.63
CA GLN A 362 21.61 -16.97 29.54
C GLN A 362 22.11 -18.28 28.91
N VAL A 363 22.27 -19.30 29.74
CA VAL A 363 22.85 -20.63 29.38
C VAL A 363 21.97 -21.46 28.47
N THR A 364 20.73 -21.04 28.23
CA THR A 364 19.77 -21.68 27.29
C THR A 364 19.03 -20.61 26.49
N ALA A 365 19.77 -19.71 25.87
CA ALA A 365 19.15 -18.65 25.13
C ALA A 365 18.67 -19.16 23.76
N LYS A 366 17.40 -19.56 23.65
CA LYS A 366 16.65 -19.24 22.45
C LYS A 366 16.90 -17.74 22.21
N ALA A 367 17.56 -17.38 21.13
CA ALA A 367 17.76 -15.97 20.77
C ALA A 367 16.40 -15.26 20.89
N SER A 368 16.36 -14.12 21.55
CA SER A 368 15.12 -13.33 21.63
C SER A 368 14.66 -13.04 20.21
N GLU A 369 13.41 -13.30 19.90
CA GLU A 369 12.86 -12.98 18.58
C GLU A 369 12.43 -11.52 18.55
N VAL A 370 12.78 -10.82 17.47
CA VAL A 370 12.30 -9.46 17.18
C VAL A 370 11.34 -9.55 16.00
N GLU A 371 10.14 -9.04 16.18
CA GLU A 371 9.12 -9.01 15.13
C GLU A 371 9.54 -8.07 14.00
N VAL A 372 9.34 -8.48 12.75
CA VAL A 372 9.38 -7.63 11.57
C VAL A 372 7.97 -7.05 11.36
N LEU A 373 7.84 -5.73 11.45
CA LEU A 373 6.57 -5.06 11.20
C LEU A 373 6.21 -5.18 9.70
N VAL A 374 5.22 -5.96 9.37
CA VAL A 374 4.69 -6.08 8.00
C VAL A 374 3.74 -4.90 7.77
N HIS A 375 4.13 -3.99 6.87
CA HIS A 375 3.33 -2.80 6.56
C HIS A 375 2.78 -2.82 5.12
N SER A 376 3.16 -3.80 4.31
CA SER A 376 2.68 -4.02 2.95
C SER A 376 1.17 -4.28 2.91
N LYS A 377 0.55 -3.90 1.80
CA LYS A 377 -0.83 -4.17 1.46
C LYS A 377 -0.83 -4.83 0.09
N LEU A 378 -0.55 -6.13 0.08
CA LEU A 378 -0.29 -6.90 -1.13
C LEU A 378 -1.07 -8.20 -1.11
N ILE A 379 -1.67 -8.55 -2.25
CA ILE A 379 -2.36 -9.83 -2.45
C ILE A 379 -1.89 -10.39 -3.79
N ILE A 380 -1.44 -11.64 -3.77
CA ILE A 380 -1.11 -12.41 -4.98
C ILE A 380 -2.09 -13.58 -5.07
N ALA A 381 -2.81 -13.68 -6.18
CA ALA A 381 -3.67 -14.83 -6.47
C ALA A 381 -3.09 -15.62 -7.64
N ASP A 382 -2.73 -16.85 -7.35
CA ASP A 382 -2.05 -17.77 -8.27
C ASP A 382 -0.76 -17.14 -8.87
N ASP A 383 -0.56 -17.34 -10.17
CA ASP A 383 0.44 -16.69 -11.02
C ASP A 383 -0.22 -15.63 -11.95
N GLU A 384 -1.41 -15.16 -11.60
CA GLU A 384 -2.23 -14.35 -12.49
C GLU A 384 -2.43 -12.91 -12.03
N LEU A 385 -2.56 -12.68 -10.71
CA LEU A 385 -2.95 -11.38 -10.19
C LEU A 385 -2.02 -10.90 -9.08
N VAL A 386 -1.66 -9.61 -9.12
CA VAL A 386 -1.02 -8.90 -8.01
C VAL A 386 -1.80 -7.62 -7.71
N ARG A 387 -2.42 -7.54 -6.53
CA ARG A 387 -2.97 -6.30 -6.01
C ARG A 387 -1.99 -5.69 -5.03
N ILE A 388 -1.63 -4.42 -5.22
CA ILE A 388 -0.77 -3.63 -4.33
C ILE A 388 -1.33 -2.22 -4.18
N GLY A 389 -1.19 -1.63 -3.00
CA GLY A 389 -1.65 -0.27 -2.77
C GLY A 389 -1.61 0.17 -1.32
N SER A 390 -2.51 1.05 -0.96
CA SER A 390 -2.57 1.64 0.37
C SER A 390 -3.67 1.05 1.28
N SER A 391 -4.66 0.33 0.72
CA SER A 391 -5.80 -0.20 1.48
C SER A 391 -5.40 -1.33 2.41
N ASN A 392 -5.60 -1.12 3.70
CA ASN A 392 -5.50 -2.16 4.71
C ASN A 392 -6.71 -3.12 4.66
N LEU A 393 -6.54 -4.34 5.18
CA LEU A 393 -7.64 -5.28 5.37
C LEU A 393 -8.37 -4.99 6.70
N ASN A 394 -8.97 -3.79 6.78
CA ASN A 394 -9.79 -3.31 7.90
C ASN A 394 -10.99 -2.52 7.40
N ASN A 395 -11.96 -2.26 8.27
CA ASN A 395 -13.20 -1.61 7.88
C ASN A 395 -13.00 -0.18 7.37
N ARG A 396 -12.03 0.56 7.90
CA ARG A 396 -11.77 1.96 7.51
C ARG A 396 -11.40 2.08 6.04
N SER A 397 -10.51 1.20 5.55
CA SER A 397 -10.11 1.18 4.14
C SER A 397 -11.20 0.71 3.18
N GLU A 398 -12.32 0.17 3.69
CA GLU A 398 -13.46 -0.23 2.86
C GLU A 398 -14.34 0.94 2.39
N GLY A 399 -14.29 2.10 3.05
CA GLY A 399 -15.18 3.20 2.66
C GLY A 399 -15.06 4.49 3.47
N LEU A 400 -14.09 4.60 4.40
CA LEU A 400 -13.87 5.79 5.21
C LEU A 400 -12.59 6.52 4.84
N ASP A 401 -11.47 5.80 4.75
CA ASP A 401 -10.18 6.38 4.41
C ASP A 401 -10.03 6.50 2.90
N GLY A 402 -9.32 7.53 2.44
CA GLY A 402 -9.00 7.70 1.04
C GLY A 402 -7.84 6.79 0.64
N GLU A 403 -8.09 5.83 -0.23
CA GLU A 403 -7.12 4.80 -0.63
C GLU A 403 -6.93 4.77 -2.15
N CYS A 404 -5.82 4.16 -2.57
CA CYS A 404 -5.56 3.84 -3.96
C CYS A 404 -4.84 2.50 -4.05
N ASP A 405 -5.39 1.59 -4.83
CA ASP A 405 -4.83 0.26 -5.09
C ASP A 405 -4.67 0.06 -6.59
N MET A 406 -3.67 -0.73 -6.96
CA MET A 406 -3.41 -1.14 -8.34
C MET A 406 -3.40 -2.66 -8.44
N LEU A 407 -4.06 -3.18 -9.45
CA LEU A 407 -4.08 -4.58 -9.83
C LEU A 407 -3.29 -4.77 -11.11
N PHE A 408 -2.32 -5.66 -11.09
CA PHE A 408 -1.64 -6.20 -12.26
C PHE A 408 -2.29 -7.52 -12.65
N GLU A 409 -2.60 -7.69 -13.93
CA GLU A 409 -3.20 -8.91 -14.46
C GLU A 409 -2.31 -9.52 -15.54
N ALA A 410 -1.89 -10.77 -15.34
CA ALA A 410 -1.01 -11.47 -16.27
C ALA A 410 -1.70 -11.72 -17.61
N GLY A 411 -1.13 -11.22 -18.68
CA GLY A 411 -1.60 -11.44 -20.05
C GLY A 411 -0.81 -12.50 -20.83
N ASN A 412 0.30 -12.98 -20.26
CA ASN A 412 1.20 -13.95 -20.91
C ASN A 412 2.07 -14.68 -19.89
N ASP A 413 2.84 -15.69 -20.35
CA ASP A 413 3.67 -16.50 -19.47
C ASP A 413 4.86 -15.74 -18.84
N ALA A 414 5.34 -14.68 -19.48
CA ALA A 414 6.39 -13.85 -18.88
C ALA A 414 5.86 -13.09 -17.67
N HIS A 415 4.60 -12.57 -17.75
CA HIS A 415 3.93 -11.94 -16.63
C HIS A 415 3.68 -12.93 -15.49
N ARG A 416 3.22 -14.17 -15.79
CA ARG A 416 3.03 -15.21 -14.79
C ARG A 416 4.33 -15.53 -14.05
N ARG A 417 5.44 -15.74 -14.82
CA ARG A 417 6.75 -15.97 -14.19
C ARG A 417 7.16 -14.83 -13.27
N ALA A 418 6.94 -13.58 -13.68
CA ALA A 418 7.28 -12.42 -12.86
C ALA A 418 6.46 -12.35 -11.56
N ILE A 419 5.19 -12.78 -11.58
CA ILE A 419 4.35 -12.89 -10.38
C ILE A 419 4.87 -13.99 -9.45
N VAL A 420 5.23 -15.15 -9.99
CA VAL A 420 5.83 -16.24 -9.23
C VAL A 420 7.16 -15.80 -8.60
N ASP A 421 8.02 -15.11 -9.37
CA ASP A 421 9.30 -14.60 -8.88
C ASP A 421 9.11 -13.59 -7.75
N LEU A 422 8.11 -12.69 -7.85
CA LEU A 422 7.77 -11.76 -6.78
C LEU A 422 7.37 -12.53 -5.51
N ARG A 423 6.44 -13.48 -5.59
CA ARG A 423 6.00 -14.30 -4.46
C ARG A 423 7.17 -15.04 -3.81
N ASN A 424 8.02 -15.67 -4.64
CA ASN A 424 9.17 -16.42 -4.15
C ASN A 424 10.20 -15.52 -3.46
N ARG A 425 10.46 -14.32 -4.00
CA ARG A 425 11.33 -13.31 -3.35
C ARG A 425 10.78 -12.87 -2.00
N LEU A 426 9.48 -12.58 -1.89
CA LEU A 426 8.84 -12.17 -0.65
C LEU A 426 8.94 -13.26 0.43
N LEU A 427 8.58 -14.50 0.10
CA LEU A 427 8.62 -15.62 1.04
C LEU A 427 10.06 -16.01 1.42
N SER A 428 10.98 -16.03 0.47
CA SER A 428 12.39 -16.33 0.76
C SER A 428 13.02 -15.29 1.68
N GLU A 429 12.62 -14.01 1.56
CA GLU A 429 13.08 -12.96 2.45
C GLU A 429 12.67 -13.24 3.91
N TYR A 430 11.42 -13.60 4.17
CA TYR A 430 10.97 -13.93 5.52
C TYR A 430 11.64 -15.18 6.07
N LEU A 431 11.86 -16.17 5.23
CA LEU A 431 12.44 -17.47 5.62
C LEU A 431 13.98 -17.43 5.73
N GLY A 432 14.62 -16.33 5.27
CA GLY A 432 16.07 -16.22 5.28
C GLY A 432 16.77 -17.16 4.31
N THR A 433 16.10 -17.51 3.22
CA THR A 433 16.60 -18.37 2.13
C THR A 433 16.69 -17.61 0.82
N THR A 434 16.96 -18.29 -0.29
CA THR A 434 17.00 -17.67 -1.63
C THR A 434 15.70 -17.93 -2.39
N PRO A 435 15.32 -17.06 -3.34
CA PRO A 435 14.16 -17.30 -4.20
C PRO A 435 14.21 -18.61 -4.96
N GLU A 436 15.40 -19.05 -5.36
CA GLU A 436 15.66 -20.30 -6.07
C GLU A 436 15.36 -21.50 -5.15
N SER A 437 15.85 -21.48 -3.88
CA SER A 437 15.58 -22.53 -2.91
C SER A 437 14.08 -22.64 -2.60
N PHE A 438 13.39 -21.48 -2.50
CA PHE A 438 11.95 -21.49 -2.32
C PHE A 438 11.22 -22.07 -3.54
N ALA A 439 11.64 -21.69 -4.75
CA ALA A 439 11.10 -22.24 -5.99
C ALA A 439 11.27 -23.74 -6.10
N GLU A 440 12.43 -24.28 -5.70
CA GLU A 440 12.71 -25.72 -5.67
C GLU A 440 11.77 -26.45 -4.69
N ALA A 441 11.66 -25.97 -3.47
CA ALA A 441 10.75 -26.55 -2.46
C ALA A 441 9.29 -26.53 -2.94
N PHE A 442 8.86 -25.42 -3.55
CA PHE A 442 7.53 -25.33 -4.13
C PHE A 442 7.32 -26.28 -5.31
N MET A 443 8.29 -26.43 -6.22
CA MET A 443 8.18 -27.39 -7.32
C MET A 443 8.13 -28.84 -6.85
N GLN A 444 8.80 -29.18 -5.75
CA GLN A 444 8.81 -30.54 -5.19
C GLN A 444 7.48 -30.89 -4.53
N SER A 445 6.87 -29.95 -3.80
CA SER A 445 5.63 -30.19 -3.07
C SER A 445 4.36 -29.88 -3.87
N GLY A 446 4.42 -28.91 -4.76
CA GLY A 446 3.24 -28.33 -5.40
C GLY A 446 2.35 -27.50 -4.46
N SER A 447 2.76 -27.33 -3.20
CA SER A 447 2.02 -26.66 -2.13
C SER A 447 2.82 -25.47 -1.59
N LEU A 448 2.14 -24.32 -1.45
CA LEU A 448 2.73 -23.12 -0.88
C LEU A 448 3.01 -23.31 0.62
N ILE A 449 2.11 -23.99 1.32
CA ILE A 449 2.20 -24.27 2.74
C ILE A 449 3.37 -25.22 3.00
N GLU A 450 3.47 -26.33 2.28
CA GLU A 450 4.54 -27.30 2.45
C GLU A 450 5.93 -26.69 2.12
N ALA A 451 6.01 -25.84 1.10
CA ALA A 451 7.25 -25.14 0.77
C ALA A 451 7.69 -24.18 1.89
N VAL A 452 6.73 -23.46 2.51
CA VAL A 452 7.00 -22.62 3.68
C VAL A 452 7.46 -23.46 4.84
N ASP A 453 6.75 -24.54 5.17
CA ASP A 453 7.04 -25.40 6.32
C ASP A 453 8.42 -26.07 6.18
N ALA A 454 8.79 -26.51 4.99
CA ALA A 454 10.08 -27.14 4.70
C ALA A 454 11.29 -26.19 4.88
N LEU A 455 11.09 -24.89 4.75
CA LEU A 455 12.17 -23.90 4.81
C LEU A 455 12.11 -23.01 6.08
N ASN A 456 11.15 -23.24 6.98
CA ASN A 456 10.88 -22.39 8.14
C ASN A 456 11.48 -22.94 9.44
N ASP A 457 12.66 -23.53 9.40
CA ASP A 457 13.34 -24.14 10.53
C ASP A 457 14.36 -23.21 11.23
N GLY A 458 14.65 -22.05 10.63
CA GLY A 458 15.66 -21.12 11.07
C GLY A 458 15.24 -20.20 12.22
N PRO A 459 16.24 -19.47 12.80
CA PRO A 459 15.97 -18.44 13.80
C PRO A 459 15.29 -17.20 13.21
N ARG A 460 15.48 -16.93 11.93
CA ARG A 460 14.68 -16.04 11.09
C ARG A 460 13.59 -16.85 10.44
N GLY A 461 12.38 -16.37 10.44
CA GLY A 461 11.30 -17.11 9.81
C GLY A 461 9.91 -16.57 10.15
N LEU A 462 8.94 -17.39 9.85
CA LEU A 462 7.53 -17.15 10.09
C LEU A 462 7.09 -17.88 11.35
N ARG A 463 6.21 -17.25 12.13
CA ARG A 463 5.62 -17.86 13.33
C ARG A 463 4.11 -17.82 13.19
N GLU A 464 3.47 -18.97 13.38
CA GLU A 464 2.03 -19.05 13.26
C GLU A 464 1.32 -18.35 14.42
N PHE A 465 0.21 -17.67 14.13
CA PHE A 465 -0.65 -17.11 15.15
C PHE A 465 -1.37 -18.23 15.91
N THR A 466 -1.11 -18.30 17.20
CA THR A 466 -1.82 -19.20 18.11
C THR A 466 -3.09 -18.50 18.58
N VAL A 467 -4.24 -18.93 18.06
CA VAL A 467 -5.56 -18.42 18.45
C VAL A 467 -6.41 -19.58 18.91
N GLU A 468 -6.94 -19.51 20.13
CA GLU A 468 -7.85 -20.53 20.63
C GLU A 468 -9.13 -20.59 19.79
N LEU A 469 -9.53 -21.77 19.37
CA LEU A 469 -10.76 -21.99 18.58
C LEU A 469 -12.05 -21.64 19.35
N PRO A 470 -12.21 -21.97 20.64
CA PRO A 470 -13.33 -21.47 21.44
C PRO A 470 -13.32 -19.92 21.52
N GLY A 471 -14.47 -19.28 21.39
CA GLY A 471 -14.60 -17.83 21.51
C GLY A 471 -15.38 -17.17 20.37
N SER A 472 -15.57 -15.86 20.48
CA SER A 472 -16.33 -15.07 19.50
C SER A 472 -15.61 -14.97 18.15
N ILE A 473 -16.38 -15.05 17.07
CA ILE A 473 -15.96 -14.79 15.68
C ILE A 473 -16.63 -13.52 15.11
N SER A 474 -17.41 -12.79 15.92
CA SER A 474 -18.08 -11.56 15.53
C SER A 474 -17.23 -10.36 15.92
N PRO A 475 -17.36 -9.19 15.27
CA PRO A 475 -16.65 -7.98 15.65
C PRO A 475 -16.83 -7.65 17.13
N ILE A 476 -15.82 -7.05 17.75
CA ILE A 476 -15.93 -6.56 19.12
C ILE A 476 -16.98 -5.44 19.15
N SER A 477 -17.92 -5.49 20.10
CA SER A 477 -18.92 -4.44 20.27
C SER A 477 -18.23 -3.08 20.50
N GLY A 478 -18.65 -2.05 19.76
CA GLY A 478 -18.05 -0.71 19.85
C GLY A 478 -16.83 -0.49 18.93
N THR A 479 -16.32 -1.50 18.22
CA THR A 479 -15.21 -1.29 17.26
C THR A 479 -15.58 -0.34 16.13
N ALA A 480 -16.85 -0.23 15.76
CA ALA A 480 -17.34 0.77 14.82
C ALA A 480 -17.03 2.23 15.23
N ILE A 481 -16.64 2.48 16.48
CA ILE A 481 -16.17 3.80 16.92
C ILE A 481 -14.74 4.07 16.42
N PHE A 482 -13.89 3.06 16.35
CA PHE A 482 -12.46 3.18 16.02
C PHE A 482 -12.13 2.71 14.59
N ASP A 483 -12.89 1.74 14.11
CA ASP A 483 -12.75 1.13 12.78
C ASP A 483 -14.12 1.11 12.05
N PRO A 484 -14.72 2.28 11.74
CA PRO A 484 -16.00 2.35 11.05
C PRO A 484 -15.86 2.15 9.55
N VAL A 485 -16.82 1.47 8.93
CA VAL A 485 -16.89 1.32 7.45
C VAL A 485 -17.38 2.61 6.79
N ARG A 486 -18.11 3.47 7.51
CA ARG A 486 -18.73 4.68 6.97
C ARG A 486 -18.41 5.88 7.85
N PRO A 487 -18.41 7.09 7.27
CA PRO A 487 -18.25 8.30 8.02
C PRO A 487 -19.31 8.38 9.16
N PHE A 488 -18.86 8.81 10.32
CA PHE A 488 -19.77 9.10 11.42
C PHE A 488 -20.43 10.46 11.16
N ALA A 489 -21.73 10.44 10.87
CA ALA A 489 -22.53 11.63 10.59
C ALA A 489 -23.64 11.81 11.67
N PRO A 490 -23.27 12.21 12.89
CA PRO A 490 -24.25 12.40 13.98
C PRO A 490 -25.27 13.50 13.65
N LEU A 491 -24.87 14.50 12.85
CA LEU A 491 -25.71 15.64 12.48
C LEU A 491 -26.67 15.33 11.31
N ASP A 492 -26.35 14.33 10.47
CA ASP A 492 -27.23 13.93 9.39
C ASP A 492 -28.49 13.21 9.89
N ARG A 493 -28.40 12.53 11.05
CA ARG A 493 -29.58 11.92 11.72
C ARG A 493 -30.51 12.96 12.34
N LEU A 494 -30.01 14.16 12.59
CA LEU A 494 -30.76 15.26 13.18
C LEU A 494 -31.24 16.30 12.16
N GLY A 495 -30.92 16.10 10.85
CA GLY A 495 -31.23 17.10 9.81
C GLY A 495 -30.41 18.40 9.90
N LEU A 496 -29.51 18.50 10.87
CA LEU A 496 -28.71 19.71 11.14
C LEU A 496 -27.39 19.73 10.31
N GLY A 497 -27.01 18.63 9.70
CA GLY A 497 -25.78 18.53 8.90
C GLY A 497 -25.77 19.48 7.70
N ALA A 498 -26.90 19.72 7.08
CA ALA A 498 -27.03 20.68 5.98
C ALA A 498 -26.82 22.14 6.44
N LEU A 499 -27.28 22.47 7.65
CA LEU A 499 -27.18 23.83 8.20
C LEU A 499 -25.75 24.19 8.60
N VAL A 500 -25.03 23.26 9.22
CA VAL A 500 -23.61 23.47 9.60
C VAL A 500 -22.71 23.59 8.38
N ARG A 501 -23.02 22.89 7.29
CA ARG A 501 -22.23 22.95 6.02
C ARG A 501 -22.47 24.25 5.25
N LEU A 502 -23.61 24.89 5.43
CA LEU A 502 -23.90 26.23 4.89
C LEU A 502 -23.11 27.33 5.62
N LEU A 503 -22.81 27.12 6.91
CA LEU A 503 -22.08 28.07 7.75
C LEU A 503 -20.55 27.99 7.63
N ILE A 504 -20.00 26.90 7.04
CA ILE A 504 -18.56 26.64 6.91
C ILE A 504 -18.08 26.86 5.45
N ARG A 505 -18.84 27.49 4.58
CA ARG A 505 -18.32 27.88 3.26
C ARG A 505 -17.25 28.96 3.44
N PRO A 506 -16.00 28.73 3.02
CA PRO A 506 -15.07 29.86 2.85
C PRO A 506 -15.63 30.76 1.77
N ALA A 507 -15.62 32.07 2.06
CA ALA A 507 -15.98 33.13 1.13
C ALA A 507 -14.99 33.21 -0.03
#